data_63897fe15b40d738b1dec0cc9033eff2
#
_entry.id   63897fe15b40d738b1dec0cc9033eff2
#
_cell.length_a   1.000
_cell.length_b   1.000
_cell.length_c   1.000
_cell.angle_alpha   90.00
_cell.angle_beta   90.00
_cell.angle_gamma   90.00
#
_symmetry.space_group_name_H-M   'P 1'
#
loop_
_entity.id
_entity.type
_entity.pdbx_description
1 polymer ?
#
loop_
_entity_poly.entity_id
_entity_poly.type
_entity_poly.pdbx_seq_one_letter_code
_entity_poly.pdbx_strand_id
1 'polypeptide(L)'
;MLNPTTIQPHVTIHQWKMPTGLTDPGEDIATAAIRELKEETGLSCTFDRIICFRQAHGGLFNRSDMFFVCLCKLSPQYDKLLQEEKEIELHPQEEEILDADWIEMKEYSEQGVWRESPLYREMNGAMLRAARRGIEYTGERDDGSEDERETEDEIHGFVAKNLPVGFRPGSNTIYVSSKL
;
A
#
# COMPACT_ATOMS: atom_id res chain seq x y z
N MET A 1 32.58 -6.91 41.93
CA MET A 1 31.99 -5.72 41.27
C MET A 1 31.15 -6.22 40.12
N LEU A 2 29.83 -6.22 40.29
CA LEU A 2 28.88 -6.66 39.27
C LEU A 2 28.52 -5.44 38.42
N ASN A 3 28.73 -5.52 37.11
CA ASN A 3 28.28 -4.50 36.18
C ASN A 3 26.75 -4.46 36.14
N PRO A 4 26.12 -3.30 36.27
CA PRO A 4 24.70 -3.18 36.05
C PRO A 4 24.42 -3.32 34.54
N THR A 5 23.70 -4.37 34.18
CA THR A 5 23.15 -4.56 32.86
C THR A 5 22.15 -3.44 32.58
N THR A 6 22.51 -2.48 31.76
CA THR A 6 21.61 -1.44 31.30
C THR A 6 20.51 -2.09 30.47
N ILE A 7 19.32 -2.24 31.04
CA ILE A 7 18.11 -2.60 30.30
C ILE A 7 17.77 -1.38 29.45
N GLN A 8 18.05 -1.45 28.16
CA GLN A 8 17.53 -0.47 27.23
C GLN A 8 16.02 -0.68 27.14
N PRO A 9 15.20 0.36 27.33
CA PRO A 9 13.78 0.23 27.10
C PRO A 9 13.57 -0.09 25.62
N HIS A 10 12.95 -1.24 25.32
CA HIS A 10 12.42 -1.50 24.00
C HIS A 10 11.31 -0.48 23.76
N VAL A 11 11.63 0.60 23.06
CA VAL A 11 10.62 1.47 22.47
C VAL A 11 9.99 0.65 21.37
N THR A 12 8.82 0.11 21.63
CA THR A 12 7.98 -0.48 20.59
C THR A 12 7.52 0.69 19.72
N ILE A 13 8.23 0.94 18.64
CA ILE A 13 7.77 1.91 17.64
C ILE A 13 6.55 1.26 17.00
N HIS A 14 5.37 1.75 17.32
CA HIS A 14 4.14 1.41 16.62
C HIS A 14 4.31 1.87 15.17
N GLN A 15 4.54 0.91 14.28
CA GLN A 15 4.68 1.17 12.87
C GLN A 15 3.41 0.74 12.18
N TRP A 16 2.76 1.69 11.55
CA TRP A 16 1.59 1.43 10.74
C TRP A 16 1.96 0.62 9.49
N LYS A 17 1.12 -0.36 9.20
CA LYS A 17 1.20 -1.18 7.99
C LYS A 17 -0.12 -1.07 7.24
N MET A 18 -0.05 -1.21 5.94
CA MET A 18 -1.27 -1.42 5.15
C MET A 18 -1.85 -2.80 5.44
N PRO A 19 -3.16 -3.00 5.29
CA PRO A 19 -3.77 -4.32 5.29
C PRO A 19 -3.05 -5.25 4.30
N THR A 20 -2.70 -6.45 4.75
CA THR A 20 -1.92 -7.40 3.96
C THR A 20 -2.21 -8.84 4.34
N GLY A 21 -2.26 -9.73 3.37
CA GLY A 21 -2.37 -11.16 3.64
C GLY A 21 -1.92 -12.02 2.46
N LEU A 22 -2.16 -13.30 2.56
CA LEU A 22 -1.81 -14.28 1.55
C LEU A 22 -3.02 -14.60 0.68
N THR A 23 -2.78 -14.89 -0.60
CA THR A 23 -3.81 -15.49 -1.44
C THR A 23 -4.00 -16.97 -1.07
N ASP A 24 -5.23 -17.40 -0.98
CA ASP A 24 -5.55 -18.80 -0.83
C ASP A 24 -5.33 -19.59 -2.14
N PRO A 25 -5.13 -20.91 -2.07
CA PRO A 25 -5.01 -21.73 -3.28
C PRO A 25 -6.24 -21.59 -4.18
N GLY A 26 -6.02 -21.08 -5.39
CA GLY A 26 -7.09 -20.86 -6.37
C GLY A 26 -7.83 -19.52 -6.23
N GLU A 27 -7.42 -18.66 -5.30
CA GLU A 27 -7.99 -17.33 -5.13
C GLU A 27 -7.30 -16.31 -6.05
N ASP A 28 -8.09 -15.45 -6.68
CA ASP A 28 -7.57 -14.34 -7.47
C ASP A 28 -7.03 -13.21 -6.59
N ILE A 29 -5.99 -12.50 -7.05
CA ILE A 29 -5.37 -11.37 -6.32
C ILE A 29 -6.41 -10.31 -5.93
N ALA A 30 -7.36 -10.00 -6.81
CA ALA A 30 -8.41 -9.02 -6.54
C ALA A 30 -9.34 -9.48 -5.40
N THR A 31 -9.68 -10.77 -5.37
CA THR A 31 -10.51 -11.36 -4.31
C THR A 31 -9.78 -11.34 -2.97
N ALA A 32 -8.52 -11.78 -2.96
CA ALA A 32 -7.68 -11.75 -1.76
C ALA A 32 -7.56 -10.34 -1.19
N ALA A 33 -7.28 -9.33 -2.03
CA ALA A 33 -7.15 -7.94 -1.58
C ALA A 33 -8.44 -7.40 -0.94
N ILE A 34 -9.61 -7.75 -1.49
CA ILE A 34 -10.91 -7.36 -0.91
C ILE A 34 -11.16 -8.08 0.42
N ARG A 35 -10.87 -9.39 0.47
CA ARG A 35 -11.06 -10.22 1.67
C ARG A 35 -10.18 -9.72 2.82
N GLU A 36 -8.88 -9.59 2.60
CA GLU A 36 -7.93 -9.14 3.61
C GLU A 36 -8.26 -7.74 4.13
N LEU A 37 -8.61 -6.80 3.23
CA LEU A 37 -9.05 -5.47 3.64
C LEU A 37 -10.30 -5.56 4.54
N LYS A 38 -11.24 -6.44 4.19
CA LYS A 38 -12.47 -6.64 4.98
C LYS A 38 -12.19 -7.24 6.35
N GLU A 39 -11.29 -8.22 6.43
CA GLU A 39 -10.90 -8.89 7.66
C GLU A 39 -10.14 -7.95 8.59
N GLU A 40 -9.15 -7.22 8.06
CA GLU A 40 -8.29 -6.35 8.86
C GLU A 40 -8.89 -4.98 9.20
N THR A 41 -9.93 -4.52 8.50
CA THR A 41 -10.51 -3.18 8.74
C THR A 41 -12.02 -3.14 8.91
N GLY A 42 -12.73 -4.22 8.56
CA GLY A 42 -14.20 -4.24 8.48
C GLY A 42 -14.79 -3.55 7.26
N LEU A 43 -13.99 -2.88 6.43
CA LEU A 43 -14.46 -2.09 5.29
C LEU A 43 -14.91 -2.98 4.11
N SER A 44 -15.96 -2.54 3.44
CA SER A 44 -16.35 -3.08 2.13
C SER A 44 -15.77 -2.24 1.02
N CYS A 45 -15.12 -2.89 0.07
CA CYS A 45 -14.48 -2.21 -1.06
C CYS A 45 -14.70 -2.97 -2.37
N THR A 46 -14.33 -2.31 -3.45
CA THR A 46 -14.20 -2.91 -4.79
C THR A 46 -12.75 -2.79 -5.24
N PHE A 47 -12.24 -3.82 -5.90
CA PHE A 47 -10.91 -3.78 -6.51
C PHE A 47 -10.92 -2.82 -7.70
N ASP A 48 -9.91 -1.92 -7.75
CA ASP A 48 -9.73 -1.04 -8.91
C ASP A 48 -8.58 -1.56 -9.79
N ARG A 49 -7.34 -1.61 -9.28
CA ARG A 49 -6.17 -2.03 -10.06
C ARG A 49 -4.98 -2.43 -9.21
N ILE A 50 -4.01 -3.09 -9.83
CA ILE A 50 -2.68 -3.29 -9.25
C ILE A 50 -1.84 -2.05 -9.54
N ILE A 51 -1.26 -1.44 -8.49
CA ILE A 51 -0.41 -0.26 -8.59
C ILE A 51 1.03 -0.66 -8.93
N CYS A 52 1.56 -1.62 -8.21
CA CYS A 52 2.88 -2.18 -8.40
C CYS A 52 2.96 -3.57 -7.76
N PHE A 53 4.03 -4.29 -8.06
CA PHE A 53 4.34 -5.54 -7.38
C PHE A 53 5.85 -5.72 -7.25
N ARG A 54 6.27 -6.46 -6.24
CA ARG A 54 7.67 -6.81 -6.05
C ARG A 54 7.87 -8.32 -6.07
N GLN A 55 9.03 -8.76 -6.51
CA GLN A 55 9.49 -10.12 -6.34
C GLN A 55 10.62 -10.15 -5.33
N ALA A 56 10.55 -11.05 -4.37
CA ALA A 56 11.60 -11.33 -3.40
C ALA A 56 12.04 -12.79 -3.48
N HIS A 57 13.29 -13.05 -3.16
CA HIS A 57 13.85 -14.38 -3.14
C HIS A 57 14.34 -14.73 -1.72
N GLY A 58 14.38 -16.02 -1.41
CA GLY A 58 14.85 -16.49 -0.11
C GLY A 58 13.89 -16.19 1.05
N GLY A 59 12.61 -16.03 0.76
CA GLY A 59 11.54 -15.88 1.76
C GLY A 59 11.23 -17.17 2.50
N LEU A 60 9.99 -17.33 2.96
CA LEU A 60 9.53 -18.50 3.71
C LEU A 60 9.84 -19.80 2.92
N PHE A 61 10.43 -20.77 3.58
CA PHE A 61 10.91 -22.03 2.97
C PHE A 61 11.90 -21.84 1.80
N ASN A 62 12.69 -20.75 1.81
CA ASN A 62 13.64 -20.41 0.74
C ASN A 62 12.99 -20.30 -0.65
N ARG A 63 11.71 -19.92 -0.69
CA ARG A 63 10.96 -19.72 -1.92
C ARG A 63 10.96 -18.24 -2.33
N SER A 64 10.64 -18.00 -3.59
CA SER A 64 10.36 -16.66 -4.08
C SER A 64 8.90 -16.33 -3.81
N ASP A 65 8.63 -15.08 -3.41
CA ASP A 65 7.30 -14.53 -3.24
C ASP A 65 7.05 -13.35 -4.17
N MET A 66 5.79 -13.13 -4.48
CA MET A 66 5.30 -11.96 -5.18
C MET A 66 4.39 -11.17 -4.23
N PHE A 67 4.67 -9.89 -4.06
CA PHE A 67 3.85 -8.99 -3.26
C PHE A 67 3.21 -7.95 -4.15
N PHE A 68 1.90 -7.92 -4.19
CA PHE A 68 1.10 -7.01 -5.02
C PHE A 68 0.55 -5.87 -4.17
N VAL A 69 0.68 -4.64 -4.64
CA VAL A 69 0.02 -3.47 -4.06
C VAL A 69 -1.21 -3.16 -4.89
N CYS A 70 -2.36 -3.29 -4.26
CA CYS A 70 -3.66 -3.14 -4.90
C CYS A 70 -4.32 -1.81 -4.48
N LEU A 71 -4.95 -1.13 -5.42
CA LEU A 71 -5.85 -0.03 -5.15
C LEU A 71 -7.27 -0.56 -5.06
N CYS A 72 -7.92 -0.30 -3.93
CA CYS A 72 -9.32 -0.59 -3.71
C CYS A 72 -10.08 0.72 -3.48
N LYS A 73 -11.33 0.78 -3.95
CA LYS A 73 -12.25 1.90 -3.70
C LYS A 73 -13.29 1.47 -2.68
N LEU A 74 -13.63 2.34 -1.75
CA LEU A 74 -14.72 2.11 -0.84
C LEU A 74 -16.01 1.82 -1.61
N SER A 75 -16.81 0.90 -1.11
CA SER A 75 -18.10 0.57 -1.72
C SER A 75 -19.07 1.75 -1.61
N PRO A 76 -20.03 1.92 -2.54
CA PRO A 76 -20.97 3.05 -2.57
C PRO A 76 -21.79 3.24 -1.30
N GLN A 77 -21.86 2.23 -0.44
CA GLN A 77 -22.54 2.36 0.85
C GLN A 77 -21.94 3.44 1.76
N TYR A 78 -20.69 3.85 1.52
CA TYR A 78 -20.00 4.89 2.27
C TYR A 78 -20.13 6.29 1.65
N ASP A 79 -20.66 6.41 0.42
CA ASP A 79 -20.72 7.68 -0.33
C ASP A 79 -21.40 8.79 0.46
N LYS A 80 -22.48 8.46 1.18
CA LYS A 80 -23.20 9.44 2.01
C LYS A 80 -22.35 9.94 3.17
N LEU A 81 -21.60 9.07 3.84
CA LEU A 81 -20.71 9.46 4.94
C LEU A 81 -19.59 10.34 4.43
N LEU A 82 -19.00 10.00 3.27
CA LEU A 82 -17.96 10.78 2.63
C LEU A 82 -18.45 12.17 2.21
N GLN A 83 -19.66 12.28 1.63
CA GLN A 83 -20.27 13.56 1.27
C GLN A 83 -20.60 14.44 2.49
N GLU A 84 -20.93 13.83 3.62
CA GLU A 84 -21.23 14.52 4.88
C GLU A 84 -19.96 14.76 5.72
N GLU A 85 -18.77 14.45 5.19
CA GLU A 85 -17.45 14.52 5.89
C GLU A 85 -17.47 13.79 7.23
N LYS A 86 -18.24 12.71 7.33
CA LYS A 86 -18.33 11.87 8.53
C LYS A 86 -17.27 10.79 8.51
N GLU A 87 -16.77 10.50 9.69
CA GLU A 87 -15.83 9.42 9.90
C GLU A 87 -16.46 8.06 9.58
N ILE A 88 -15.70 7.21 8.92
CA ILE A 88 -16.06 5.81 8.68
C ILE A 88 -15.32 4.97 9.73
N GLU A 89 -16.11 4.35 10.62
CA GLU A 89 -15.57 3.52 11.68
C GLU A 89 -14.93 2.25 11.11
N LEU A 90 -13.79 1.87 11.68
CA LEU A 90 -13.08 0.63 11.37
C LEU A 90 -13.48 -0.45 12.38
N HIS A 91 -13.67 -1.66 11.89
CA HIS A 91 -14.04 -2.84 12.70
C HIS A 91 -13.11 -4.00 12.40
N PRO A 92 -11.83 -3.92 12.82
CA PRO A 92 -10.86 -4.98 12.59
C PRO A 92 -11.21 -6.25 13.38
N GLN A 93 -10.72 -7.38 12.91
CA GLN A 93 -10.74 -8.62 13.66
C GLN A 93 -9.78 -8.54 14.85
N GLU A 94 -10.30 -8.51 16.06
CA GLU A 94 -9.54 -8.31 17.32
C GLU A 94 -8.49 -9.40 17.57
N GLU A 95 -8.64 -10.58 16.95
CA GLU A 95 -7.72 -11.72 17.14
C GLU A 95 -6.39 -11.50 16.39
N GLU A 96 -6.37 -10.67 15.35
CA GLU A 96 -5.20 -10.50 14.49
C GLU A 96 -4.68 -9.04 14.46
N ILE A 97 -5.55 -8.07 14.64
CA ILE A 97 -5.25 -6.64 14.49
C ILE A 97 -5.38 -5.94 15.84
N LEU A 98 -4.28 -5.41 16.33
CA LEU A 98 -4.23 -4.69 17.61
C LEU A 98 -4.90 -3.33 17.54
N ASP A 99 -4.75 -2.64 16.42
CA ASP A 99 -5.25 -1.28 16.20
C ASP A 99 -5.37 -1.00 14.71
N ALA A 100 -6.40 -0.24 14.31
CA ALA A 100 -6.62 0.19 12.93
C ALA A 100 -7.05 1.65 12.92
N ASP A 101 -6.45 2.45 12.06
CA ASP A 101 -6.74 3.87 11.94
C ASP A 101 -6.59 4.36 10.50
N TRP A 102 -7.20 5.50 10.22
CA TRP A 102 -7.02 6.23 8.97
C TRP A 102 -5.78 7.10 9.05
N ILE A 103 -4.83 6.88 8.14
CA ILE A 103 -3.56 7.60 8.12
C ILE A 103 -3.38 8.28 6.78
N GLU A 104 -2.98 9.54 6.83
CA GLU A 104 -2.57 10.28 5.65
C GLU A 104 -1.43 9.55 4.91
N MET A 105 -1.57 9.38 3.59
CA MET A 105 -0.57 8.69 2.76
C MET A 105 0.84 9.28 2.89
N LYS A 106 0.93 10.61 3.09
CA LYS A 106 2.21 11.27 3.30
C LYS A 106 2.81 10.86 4.64
N GLU A 107 2.04 10.90 5.71
CA GLU A 107 2.46 10.48 7.06
C GLU A 107 2.89 9.00 7.06
N TYR A 108 2.09 8.13 6.44
CA TYR A 108 2.43 6.72 6.27
C TYR A 108 3.82 6.54 5.61
N SER A 109 4.07 7.26 4.52
CA SER A 109 5.31 7.13 3.74
C SER A 109 6.56 7.69 4.46
N GLU A 110 6.38 8.60 5.40
CA GLU A 110 7.44 9.24 6.17
C GLU A 110 7.88 8.44 7.41
N GLN A 111 7.21 7.36 7.76
CA GLN A 111 7.64 6.47 8.84
C GLN A 111 9.05 5.93 8.57
N GLY A 112 9.90 5.91 9.60
CA GLY A 112 11.35 5.69 9.48
C GLY A 112 11.75 4.51 8.61
N VAL A 113 11.20 3.31 8.87
CA VAL A 113 11.54 2.09 8.11
C VAL A 113 11.15 2.21 6.62
N TRP A 114 9.99 2.79 6.33
CA TRP A 114 9.53 2.95 4.95
C TRP A 114 10.32 4.02 4.22
N ARG A 115 10.61 5.13 4.89
CA ARG A 115 11.37 6.25 4.35
C ARG A 115 12.83 5.88 4.04
N GLU A 116 13.47 5.08 4.89
CA GLU A 116 14.89 4.72 4.76
C GLU A 116 15.14 3.65 3.69
N SER A 117 14.15 2.85 3.37
CA SER A 117 14.24 1.79 2.37
C SER A 117 14.02 2.30 0.95
N PRO A 118 14.99 2.19 0.02
CA PRO A 118 14.81 2.55 -1.38
C PRO A 118 13.64 1.80 -2.04
N LEU A 119 13.46 0.53 -1.71
CA LEU A 119 12.36 -0.30 -2.21
C LEU A 119 10.99 0.27 -1.79
N TYR A 120 10.82 0.54 -0.49
CA TYR A 120 9.55 1.06 0.02
C TYR A 120 9.28 2.50 -0.41
N ARG A 121 10.31 3.34 -0.57
CA ARG A 121 10.14 4.67 -1.16
C ARG A 121 9.58 4.60 -2.58
N GLU A 122 10.04 3.67 -3.41
CA GLU A 122 9.51 3.48 -4.77
C GLU A 122 8.05 3.00 -4.72
N MET A 123 7.73 2.03 -3.86
CA MET A 123 6.35 1.55 -3.66
C MET A 123 5.43 2.68 -3.18
N ASN A 124 5.83 3.41 -2.15
CA ASN A 124 5.05 4.53 -1.60
C ASN A 124 4.88 5.65 -2.64
N GLY A 125 5.91 5.93 -3.45
CA GLY A 125 5.82 6.87 -4.56
C GLY A 125 4.77 6.46 -5.60
N ALA A 126 4.71 5.16 -5.95
CA ALA A 126 3.68 4.64 -6.85
C ALA A 126 2.27 4.79 -6.24
N MET A 127 2.11 4.48 -4.96
CA MET A 127 0.82 4.64 -4.25
C MET A 127 0.36 6.11 -4.21
N LEU A 128 1.27 7.04 -3.89
CA LEU A 128 0.96 8.47 -3.87
C LEU A 128 0.53 8.99 -5.26
N ARG A 129 1.19 8.55 -6.33
CA ARG A 129 0.79 8.90 -7.70
C ARG A 129 -0.58 8.35 -8.05
N ALA A 130 -0.86 7.09 -7.70
CA ALA A 130 -2.16 6.47 -7.96
C ALA A 130 -3.30 7.16 -7.19
N ALA A 131 -3.07 7.56 -5.94
CA ALA A 131 -4.04 8.28 -5.12
C ALA A 131 -4.37 9.66 -5.71
N ARG A 132 -3.37 10.42 -6.16
CA ARG A 132 -3.59 11.74 -6.80
C ARG A 132 -4.43 11.64 -8.05
N ARG A 133 -4.14 10.71 -8.95
CA ARG A 133 -4.95 10.49 -10.17
C ARG A 133 -6.38 10.06 -9.85
N GLY A 134 -6.59 9.29 -8.79
CA GLY A 134 -7.94 8.94 -8.32
C GLY A 134 -8.76 10.16 -7.92
N ILE A 135 -8.14 11.15 -7.29
CA ILE A 135 -8.78 12.41 -6.90
C ILE A 135 -9.09 13.27 -8.14
N GLU A 136 -8.15 13.38 -9.08
CA GLU A 136 -8.34 14.15 -10.32
C GLU A 136 -9.46 13.57 -11.21
N TYR A 137 -9.67 12.25 -11.18
CA TYR A 137 -10.72 11.59 -11.97
C TYR A 137 -12.12 11.77 -11.38
N THR A 138 -12.26 12.02 -10.07
CA THR A 138 -13.55 12.24 -9.39
C THR A 138 -13.90 13.70 -9.18
N GLY A 139 -12.93 14.61 -9.35
CA GLY A 139 -13.13 16.06 -9.27
C GLY A 139 -13.72 16.62 -10.57
N GLU A 140 -14.70 17.49 -10.46
CA GLU A 140 -15.14 18.33 -11.56
C GLU A 140 -13.94 19.08 -12.11
N ARG A 141 -13.67 18.96 -13.42
CA ARG A 141 -12.60 19.71 -14.07
C ARG A 141 -12.94 21.18 -14.02
N ASP A 142 -12.27 21.92 -13.18
CA ASP A 142 -12.24 23.37 -13.31
C ASP A 142 -11.24 23.71 -14.43
N ASP A 143 -11.87 24.05 -15.57
CA ASP A 143 -11.49 24.98 -16.60
C ASP A 143 -9.99 25.29 -16.82
N GLY A 144 -9.49 24.94 -18.00
CA GLY A 144 -8.64 25.81 -18.80
C GLY A 144 -7.14 25.57 -18.84
N SER A 145 -6.59 24.42 -18.46
CA SER A 145 -5.24 24.03 -18.86
C SER A 145 -5.29 23.03 -20.03
N GLU A 146 -4.59 23.37 -21.11
CA GLU A 146 -4.42 22.49 -22.28
C GLU A 146 -3.87 21.13 -21.83
N ASP A 147 -4.79 20.18 -21.73
CA ASP A 147 -4.49 18.77 -21.48
C ASP A 147 -3.58 18.32 -22.62
N GLU A 148 -2.34 17.99 -22.33
CA GLU A 148 -1.53 17.19 -23.24
C GLU A 148 -2.30 15.90 -23.42
N ARG A 149 -3.09 15.81 -24.50
CA ARG A 149 -3.82 14.62 -24.90
C ARG A 149 -2.79 13.53 -25.06
N GLU A 150 -2.81 12.58 -24.14
CA GLU A 150 -2.06 11.34 -24.28
C GLU A 150 -2.40 10.77 -25.68
N THR A 151 -1.42 10.75 -26.56
CA THR A 151 -1.57 10.09 -27.84
C THR A 151 -1.75 8.59 -27.56
N GLU A 152 -2.78 7.98 -28.15
CA GLU A 152 -3.21 6.59 -27.92
C GLU A 152 -2.15 5.52 -28.23
N ASP A 153 -0.94 5.92 -28.67
CA ASP A 153 0.12 5.02 -29.14
C ASP A 153 1.24 4.71 -28.13
N GLU A 154 1.15 5.16 -26.88
CA GLU A 154 2.17 4.82 -25.90
C GLU A 154 1.87 3.50 -25.20
N ILE A 155 2.73 2.51 -25.46
CA ILE A 155 2.69 1.21 -24.80
C ILE A 155 2.96 1.41 -23.30
N HIS A 156 1.90 1.28 -22.51
CA HIS A 156 1.99 1.32 -21.06
C HIS A 156 2.45 -0.05 -20.54
N GLY A 157 3.54 -0.08 -19.81
CA GLY A 157 4.10 -1.30 -19.25
C GLY A 157 4.68 -1.10 -17.87
N PHE A 158 5.09 -2.20 -17.25
CA PHE A 158 5.84 -2.18 -16.01
C PHE A 158 7.33 -2.15 -16.30
N VAL A 159 8.08 -1.27 -15.62
CA VAL A 159 9.53 -1.25 -15.62
C VAL A 159 10.06 -1.93 -14.36
N ALA A 160 11.09 -2.74 -14.52
CA ALA A 160 11.73 -3.45 -13.40
C ALA A 160 12.85 -2.60 -12.79
N LYS A 161 12.85 -2.43 -11.47
CA LYS A 161 13.90 -1.77 -10.70
C LYS A 161 14.38 -2.69 -9.60
N ASN A 162 15.68 -3.01 -9.56
CA ASN A 162 16.26 -3.77 -8.47
C ASN A 162 16.78 -2.81 -7.40
N LEU A 163 16.16 -2.82 -6.22
CA LEU A 163 16.40 -1.84 -5.17
C LEU A 163 16.75 -2.52 -3.84
N PRO A 164 17.72 -1.94 -3.07
CA PRO A 164 18.03 -2.41 -1.74
C PRO A 164 16.79 -2.36 -0.83
N VAL A 165 16.63 -3.37 0.02
CA VAL A 165 15.55 -3.41 1.01
C VAL A 165 15.76 -2.36 2.10
N GLY A 166 17.03 -2.06 2.43
CA GLY A 166 17.42 -1.02 3.37
C GLY A 166 17.64 -1.54 4.79
N PHE A 167 16.66 -2.21 5.38
CA PHE A 167 16.72 -2.70 6.77
C PHE A 167 17.30 -4.12 6.92
N ARG A 168 17.65 -4.78 5.82
CA ARG A 168 18.33 -6.08 5.77
C ARG A 168 19.22 -6.17 4.54
N PRO A 169 20.26 -7.04 4.55
CA PRO A 169 21.03 -7.32 3.34
C PRO A 169 20.16 -7.82 2.18
N GLY A 170 20.54 -7.45 0.97
CA GLY A 170 19.87 -7.87 -0.26
C GLY A 170 19.03 -6.80 -0.93
N SER A 171 18.54 -7.15 -2.10
CA SER A 171 17.65 -6.31 -2.93
C SER A 171 16.48 -7.12 -3.44
N ASN A 172 15.38 -6.43 -3.74
CA ASN A 172 14.21 -7.00 -4.40
C ASN A 172 13.94 -6.27 -5.71
N THR A 173 13.34 -6.96 -6.66
CA THR A 173 12.87 -6.34 -7.89
C THR A 173 11.44 -5.87 -7.70
N ILE A 174 11.22 -4.56 -7.87
CA ILE A 174 9.89 -3.95 -7.95
C ILE A 174 9.56 -3.67 -9.40
N TYR A 175 8.29 -3.89 -9.74
CA TYR A 175 7.71 -3.58 -11.04
C TYR A 175 6.70 -2.45 -10.84
N VAL A 176 6.99 -1.30 -11.44
CA VAL A 176 6.14 -0.11 -11.35
C VAL A 176 5.71 0.31 -12.75
N SER A 177 4.51 0.84 -12.88
CA SER A 177 4.07 1.40 -14.15
C SER A 177 4.98 2.55 -14.55
N SER A 178 5.35 2.61 -15.82
CA SER A 178 6.17 3.68 -16.39
C SER A 178 5.47 5.04 -16.39
N LYS A 179 4.15 5.06 -16.18
CA LYS A 179 3.28 6.24 -16.21
C LYS A 179 2.24 6.26 -15.09
N LEU A 180 2.60 5.90 -13.87
CA LEU A 180 1.77 6.21 -12.70
C LEU A 180 2.07 7.61 -12.18
#